data_d598b723bc7c2d50bbdcf0cf613d5a41
#
_entry.id   d598b723bc7c2d50bbdcf0cf613d5a41
#
_cell.length_a   1.000
_cell.length_b   1.000
_cell.length_c   1.000
_cell.angle_alpha   90.00
_cell.angle_beta   90.00
_cell.angle_gamma   90.00
#
_symmetry.space_group_name_H-M   'P 1'
#
loop_
_entity.id
_entity.type
_entity.pdbx_description
1 polymer ?
#
loop_
_entity_poly.entity_id
_entity_poly.type
_entity_poly.pdbx_seq_one_letter_code
_entity_poly.pdbx_strand_id
1 'polypeptide(L)'
;MTIFREYLKTSHLWQLLVFNTTEVYIVAHSLVPGSRHYEKGLKELFAEAFLKVLDQVGNANLGAIYVANAFSEVLQDQSVLGAYLMDYVGLRRIPAIRIESGDGSSGIAVLEAYNMVKAGIYDCVAVVGVEKMHDVINVKLNKALSTITDYEYEGFFGVTPAAQAAMAMKEYMIKYGYDYEDLAIWPIKMHERGSKNPLAYMKKQATLKDVLESEVVADPLRLYDVAPAVDGSAAVVLCNKPLKSDAVIRIDGIGVGAYGTYTGQRDSLTELYSVRDAANMALRMAHASISDVSLAEVHDTYSILGMLALESMGLVRPGETPRLLSAGTLDVGNKLVINASGGLKSMGFPGGASGMYELALMVMELMNVKPFESLGRAELGIVQDMAGFDLVSTSIVLRRVG
;
A
#
# COMPACT_ATOMS: atom_id res chain seq x y z
N MET A 1 -27.71 -26.33 -24.10
CA MET A 1 -26.32 -25.84 -24.27
C MET A 1 -25.91 -25.65 -25.73
N THR A 2 -26.42 -26.39 -26.68
CA THR A 2 -26.06 -26.31 -28.09
C THR A 2 -26.65 -25.07 -28.78
N ILE A 3 -27.87 -24.67 -28.45
CA ILE A 3 -28.56 -23.48 -29.02
C ILE A 3 -27.89 -22.17 -28.66
N PHE A 4 -27.30 -22.07 -27.45
CA PHE A 4 -26.58 -20.86 -26.97
C PHE A 4 -25.23 -20.68 -27.68
N ARG A 5 -24.60 -21.76 -28.15
CA ARG A 5 -23.35 -21.72 -28.91
C ARG A 5 -23.55 -21.27 -30.37
N GLU A 6 -24.69 -21.58 -30.97
CA GLU A 6 -25.01 -21.14 -32.35
C GLU A 6 -25.43 -19.67 -32.38
N TYR A 7 -26.16 -19.18 -31.37
CA TYR A 7 -26.55 -17.78 -31.28
C TYR A 7 -25.35 -16.83 -31.15
N LEU A 8 -24.29 -17.29 -30.50
CA LEU A 8 -23.05 -16.52 -30.34
C LEU A 8 -22.19 -16.49 -31.62
N LYS A 9 -22.42 -17.41 -32.58
CA LYS A 9 -21.66 -17.46 -33.86
C LYS A 9 -22.21 -16.54 -34.93
N THR A 10 -23.44 -16.09 -34.82
CA THR A 10 -24.13 -15.31 -35.87
C THR A 10 -24.42 -13.85 -35.51
N SER A 11 -24.12 -13.43 -34.27
CA SER A 11 -24.33 -12.05 -33.90
C SER A 11 -23.08 -11.22 -34.16
N HIS A 12 -23.20 -10.17 -35.00
CA HIS A 12 -22.22 -9.10 -35.18
C HIS A 12 -21.85 -8.36 -33.86
N LEU A 13 -22.38 -8.82 -32.73
CA LEU A 13 -22.07 -8.35 -31.37
C LEU A 13 -20.61 -8.57 -30.95
N TRP A 14 -19.88 -9.50 -31.60
CA TRP A 14 -18.45 -9.67 -31.37
C TRP A 14 -17.60 -8.49 -31.87
N GLN A 15 -18.11 -7.68 -32.79
CA GLN A 15 -17.43 -6.46 -33.26
C GLN A 15 -17.65 -5.25 -32.35
N LEU A 16 -18.55 -5.34 -31.37
CA LEU A 16 -18.82 -4.29 -30.37
C LEU A 16 -18.13 -4.52 -29.01
N LEU A 17 -17.49 -5.67 -28.80
CA LEU A 17 -16.47 -5.82 -27.76
C LEU A 17 -15.16 -5.23 -28.31
N VAL A 18 -15.15 -3.95 -28.62
CA VAL A 18 -13.95 -3.15 -28.61
C VAL A 18 -13.49 -3.22 -27.14
N PHE A 19 -12.52 -4.10 -26.88
CA PHE A 19 -11.79 -4.02 -25.63
C PHE A 19 -11.33 -2.58 -25.53
N ASN A 20 -11.91 -1.85 -24.59
CA ASN A 20 -11.57 -0.45 -24.38
C ASN A 20 -10.09 -0.43 -24.05
N THR A 21 -9.27 -0.04 -25.01
CA THR A 21 -7.80 0.02 -24.89
C THR A 21 -7.38 1.23 -24.07
N THR A 22 -8.32 1.86 -23.38
CA THR A 22 -8.07 3.02 -22.52
C THR A 22 -6.95 2.70 -21.55
N GLU A 23 -5.85 3.39 -21.66
CA GLU A 23 -4.77 3.35 -20.68
C GLU A 23 -5.14 4.24 -19.49
N VAL A 24 -4.61 3.92 -18.32
CA VAL A 24 -4.86 4.69 -17.09
C VAL A 24 -3.53 5.20 -16.56
N TYR A 25 -3.49 6.50 -16.35
CA TYR A 25 -2.28 7.22 -15.95
C TYR A 25 -2.45 7.88 -14.58
N ILE A 26 -1.41 7.86 -13.76
CA ILE A 26 -1.32 8.72 -12.59
C ILE A 26 -0.78 10.06 -13.05
N VAL A 27 -1.63 11.09 -12.99
CA VAL A 27 -1.33 12.43 -13.54
C VAL A 27 -0.99 13.46 -12.48
N ALA A 28 -1.29 13.14 -11.22
CA ALA A 28 -0.94 13.97 -10.07
C ALA A 28 -0.74 13.07 -8.84
N HIS A 29 0.13 13.51 -7.93
CA HIS A 29 0.34 12.86 -6.65
C HIS A 29 0.67 13.89 -5.56
N SER A 30 0.38 13.53 -4.32
CA SER A 30 0.77 14.31 -3.15
C SER A 30 0.94 13.40 -1.94
N LEU A 31 1.75 13.84 -1.00
CA LEU A 31 1.94 13.18 0.28
C LEU A 31 2.08 14.26 1.37
N VAL A 32 1.34 14.09 2.46
CA VAL A 32 1.52 14.79 3.72
C VAL A 32 2.33 13.87 4.62
N PRO A 33 3.55 14.24 5.01
CA PRO A 33 4.40 13.37 5.83
C PRO A 33 3.69 12.92 7.10
N GLY A 34 3.84 11.62 7.43
CA GLY A 34 3.30 11.05 8.64
C GLY A 34 3.87 11.72 9.90
N SER A 35 3.00 12.05 10.85
CA SER A 35 3.37 12.66 12.13
C SER A 35 2.25 12.48 13.17
N ARG A 36 2.49 12.95 14.38
CA ARG A 36 1.42 13.22 15.35
C ARG A 36 0.90 14.62 15.12
N HIS A 37 0.01 14.79 14.14
CA HIS A 37 -0.54 16.08 13.74
C HIS A 37 -1.59 16.59 14.72
N TYR A 38 -1.20 16.91 15.96
CA TYR A 38 -2.13 17.41 16.99
C TYR A 38 -2.83 18.72 16.62
N GLU A 39 -2.22 19.49 15.70
CA GLU A 39 -2.75 20.77 15.20
C GLU A 39 -3.73 20.63 14.02
N LYS A 40 -3.86 19.41 13.45
CA LYS A 40 -4.71 19.14 12.29
C LYS A 40 -5.69 18.02 12.59
N GLY A 41 -6.96 18.23 12.31
CA GLY A 41 -7.95 17.18 12.29
C GLY A 41 -7.96 16.42 10.96
N LEU A 42 -8.88 15.44 10.88
CA LEU A 42 -9.03 14.59 9.69
C LEU A 42 -9.34 15.40 8.41
N LYS A 43 -10.13 16.47 8.53
CA LYS A 43 -10.50 17.35 7.40
C LYS A 43 -9.31 18.13 6.84
N GLU A 44 -8.49 18.67 7.72
CA GLU A 44 -7.31 19.44 7.36
C GLU A 44 -6.27 18.55 6.66
N LEU A 45 -6.04 17.33 7.17
CA LEU A 45 -5.15 16.35 6.56
C LEU A 45 -5.64 15.96 5.16
N PHE A 46 -6.93 15.66 5.02
CA PHE A 46 -7.54 15.36 3.72
C PHE A 46 -7.36 16.54 2.76
N ALA A 47 -7.73 17.76 3.19
CA ALA A 47 -7.68 18.94 2.35
C ALA A 47 -6.24 19.23 1.87
N GLU A 48 -5.25 19.06 2.75
CA GLU A 48 -3.84 19.32 2.40
C GLU A 48 -3.35 18.41 1.27
N ALA A 49 -3.67 17.11 1.30
CA ALA A 49 -3.29 16.22 0.21
C ALA A 49 -4.13 16.44 -1.04
N PHE A 50 -5.45 16.55 -0.88
CA PHE A 50 -6.38 16.65 -2.00
C PHE A 50 -6.20 17.95 -2.80
N LEU A 51 -6.07 19.10 -2.13
CA LEU A 51 -5.90 20.40 -2.83
C LEU A 51 -4.59 20.45 -3.61
N LYS A 52 -3.51 19.81 -3.12
CA LYS A 52 -2.23 19.71 -3.85
C LYS A 52 -2.37 18.97 -5.18
N VAL A 53 -3.13 17.87 -5.23
CA VAL A 53 -3.36 17.17 -6.50
C VAL A 53 -4.36 17.92 -7.39
N LEU A 54 -5.34 18.60 -6.81
CA LEU A 54 -6.27 19.44 -7.54
C LEU A 54 -5.56 20.58 -8.28
N ASP A 55 -4.61 21.24 -7.64
CA ASP A 55 -3.76 22.28 -8.26
C ASP A 55 -2.93 21.70 -9.43
N GLN A 56 -2.41 20.48 -9.30
CA GLN A 56 -1.62 19.83 -10.36
C GLN A 56 -2.44 19.51 -11.60
N VAL A 57 -3.71 19.09 -11.43
CA VAL A 57 -4.58 18.72 -12.54
C VAL A 57 -5.36 19.90 -13.13
N GLY A 58 -5.43 21.03 -12.43
CA GLY A 58 -6.08 22.26 -12.89
C GLY A 58 -7.55 22.03 -13.26
N ASN A 59 -7.89 22.24 -14.54
CA ASN A 59 -9.26 22.10 -15.04
C ASN A 59 -9.67 20.68 -15.42
N ALA A 60 -8.97 19.63 -14.97
CA ALA A 60 -9.37 18.26 -15.25
C ALA A 60 -10.76 17.97 -14.66
N ASN A 61 -11.60 17.29 -15.44
CA ASN A 61 -12.94 16.92 -15.03
C ASN A 61 -12.89 15.70 -14.09
N LEU A 62 -12.88 15.93 -12.78
CA LEU A 62 -12.97 14.86 -11.79
C LEU A 62 -14.40 14.34 -11.72
N GLY A 63 -14.60 13.08 -12.10
CA GLY A 63 -15.91 12.42 -12.07
C GLY A 63 -16.30 11.90 -10.70
N ALA A 64 -15.31 11.46 -9.87
CA ALA A 64 -15.52 10.97 -8.52
C ALA A 64 -14.27 11.13 -7.67
N ILE A 65 -14.44 11.05 -6.34
CA ILE A 65 -13.37 10.97 -5.35
C ILE A 65 -13.56 9.70 -4.52
N TYR A 66 -12.53 8.88 -4.39
CA TYR A 66 -12.50 7.77 -3.47
C TYR A 66 -11.62 8.09 -2.27
N VAL A 67 -12.16 7.89 -1.08
CA VAL A 67 -11.47 8.16 0.18
C VAL A 67 -11.12 6.83 0.84
N ALA A 68 -9.84 6.49 0.86
CA ALA A 68 -9.34 5.33 1.58
C ALA A 68 -9.14 5.69 3.07
N ASN A 69 -9.86 4.99 3.94
CA ASN A 69 -9.80 5.21 5.38
C ASN A 69 -10.32 3.98 6.12
N ALA A 70 -9.59 3.52 7.13
CA ALA A 70 -9.93 2.31 7.88
C ALA A 70 -10.81 2.59 9.11
N PHE A 71 -10.51 3.63 9.88
CA PHE A 71 -10.94 3.67 11.28
C PHE A 71 -11.83 4.87 11.66
N SER A 72 -12.34 5.66 10.71
CA SER A 72 -13.09 6.89 11.04
C SER A 72 -14.32 6.65 11.93
N GLU A 73 -15.07 5.55 11.74
CA GLU A 73 -16.19 5.23 12.62
C GLU A 73 -15.76 4.87 14.04
N VAL A 74 -14.58 4.24 14.21
CA VAL A 74 -14.09 3.82 15.51
C VAL A 74 -13.35 4.95 16.23
N LEU A 75 -12.53 5.73 15.50
CA LEU A 75 -11.65 6.73 16.09
C LEU A 75 -12.28 8.13 16.17
N GLN A 76 -13.05 8.54 15.17
CA GLN A 76 -13.68 9.86 15.06
C GLN A 76 -15.19 9.83 15.21
N ASP A 77 -15.82 8.65 15.38
CA ASP A 77 -17.27 8.48 15.43
C ASP A 77 -17.96 9.09 14.17
N GLN A 78 -17.27 9.04 12.98
CA GLN A 78 -17.71 9.68 11.75
C GLN A 78 -17.97 8.67 10.63
N SER A 79 -19.24 8.53 10.25
CA SER A 79 -19.69 7.83 9.03
C SER A 79 -19.84 8.80 7.85
N VAL A 80 -20.13 8.25 6.65
CA VAL A 80 -20.33 9.02 5.39
C VAL A 80 -19.16 9.96 5.09
N LEU A 81 -17.94 9.47 5.34
CA LEU A 81 -16.74 10.27 5.37
C LEU A 81 -16.48 11.04 4.05
N GLY A 82 -16.74 10.42 2.89
CA GLY A 82 -16.53 11.09 1.59
C GLY A 82 -17.31 12.41 1.49
N ALA A 83 -18.62 12.40 1.75
CA ALA A 83 -19.44 13.60 1.68
C ALA A 83 -19.02 14.66 2.73
N TYR A 84 -18.66 14.20 3.94
CA TYR A 84 -18.21 15.06 5.02
C TYR A 84 -16.91 15.83 4.67
N LEU A 85 -15.97 15.17 4.00
CA LEU A 85 -14.72 15.78 3.58
C LEU A 85 -14.89 16.70 2.38
N MET A 86 -15.76 16.32 1.43
CA MET A 86 -16.04 17.14 0.25
C MET A 86 -16.80 18.42 0.59
N ASP A 87 -17.68 18.39 1.60
CA ASP A 87 -18.33 19.60 2.11
C ASP A 87 -17.31 20.59 2.68
N TYR A 88 -16.29 20.09 3.39
CA TYR A 88 -15.22 20.91 3.97
C TYR A 88 -14.40 21.64 2.90
N VAL A 89 -14.08 20.98 1.78
CA VAL A 89 -13.34 21.62 0.67
C VAL A 89 -14.24 22.36 -0.32
N GLY A 90 -15.55 22.41 -0.10
CA GLY A 90 -16.51 23.17 -0.90
C GLY A 90 -16.92 22.51 -2.23
N LEU A 91 -16.60 21.25 -2.47
CA LEU A 91 -16.87 20.51 -3.71
C LEU A 91 -18.08 19.56 -3.57
N ARG A 92 -19.28 20.14 -3.40
CA ARG A 92 -20.51 19.40 -3.00
C ARG A 92 -21.20 18.60 -4.10
N ARG A 93 -20.77 18.71 -5.37
CA ARG A 93 -21.47 18.08 -6.51
C ARG A 93 -20.68 16.94 -7.16
N ILE A 94 -19.51 16.60 -6.62
CA ILE A 94 -18.71 15.47 -7.07
C ILE A 94 -19.00 14.29 -6.13
N PRO A 95 -19.40 13.12 -6.64
CA PRO A 95 -19.56 11.93 -5.82
C PRO A 95 -18.26 11.61 -5.05
N ALA A 96 -18.36 11.41 -3.74
CA ALA A 96 -17.24 11.02 -2.91
C ALA A 96 -17.63 9.84 -2.05
N ILE A 97 -16.88 8.74 -2.15
CA ILE A 97 -17.19 7.46 -1.53
C ILE A 97 -16.01 7.03 -0.68
N ARG A 98 -16.26 6.66 0.59
CA ARG A 98 -15.26 5.99 1.40
C ARG A 98 -15.13 4.53 0.98
N ILE A 99 -13.91 4.09 0.79
CA ILE A 99 -13.53 2.70 0.59
C ILE A 99 -12.83 2.23 1.86
N GLU A 100 -13.31 1.12 2.40
CA GLU A 100 -12.79 0.48 3.60
C GLU A 100 -12.41 -0.97 3.30
N SER A 101 -11.20 -1.35 3.64
CA SER A 101 -10.65 -2.71 3.65
C SER A 101 -9.48 -2.75 4.65
N GLY A 102 -9.72 -2.31 5.90
CA GLY A 102 -8.67 -2.16 6.90
C GLY A 102 -7.53 -1.27 6.41
N ASP A 103 -6.32 -1.63 6.78
CA ASP A 103 -5.09 -0.94 6.36
C ASP A 103 -4.78 -1.10 4.85
N GLY A 104 -5.40 -2.06 4.15
CA GLY A 104 -5.37 -2.22 2.69
C GLY A 104 -6.41 -1.37 1.91
N SER A 105 -7.09 -0.43 2.57
CA SER A 105 -8.15 0.40 1.94
C SER A 105 -7.66 1.17 0.73
N SER A 106 -6.41 1.62 0.73
CA SER A 106 -5.82 2.41 -0.36
C SER A 106 -5.74 1.66 -1.66
N GLY A 107 -5.23 0.44 -1.64
CA GLY A 107 -5.10 -0.39 -2.82
C GLY A 107 -6.45 -0.70 -3.46
N ILE A 108 -7.49 -0.99 -2.65
CA ILE A 108 -8.86 -1.21 -3.14
C ILE A 108 -9.46 0.08 -3.72
N ALA A 109 -9.21 1.25 -3.10
CA ALA A 109 -9.70 2.52 -3.64
C ALA A 109 -9.04 2.85 -4.99
N VAL A 110 -7.76 2.53 -5.17
CA VAL A 110 -7.07 2.67 -6.47
C VAL A 110 -7.62 1.69 -7.50
N LEU A 111 -7.92 0.43 -7.12
CA LEU A 111 -8.55 -0.56 -8.00
C LEU A 111 -9.91 -0.07 -8.52
N GLU A 112 -10.75 0.47 -7.64
CA GLU A 112 -12.05 1.01 -8.03
C GLU A 112 -11.91 2.23 -8.94
N ALA A 113 -11.01 3.17 -8.63
CA ALA A 113 -10.71 4.31 -9.48
C ALA A 113 -10.20 3.88 -10.87
N TYR A 114 -9.27 2.91 -10.90
CA TYR A 114 -8.76 2.33 -12.12
C TYR A 114 -9.89 1.76 -12.98
N ASN A 115 -10.79 0.97 -12.39
CA ASN A 115 -11.91 0.34 -13.08
C ASN A 115 -12.86 1.38 -13.69
N MET A 116 -13.17 2.45 -12.97
CA MET A 116 -14.06 3.52 -13.45
C MET A 116 -13.45 4.29 -14.63
N VAL A 117 -12.16 4.61 -14.55
CA VAL A 117 -11.43 5.28 -15.64
C VAL A 117 -11.26 4.34 -16.83
N LYS A 118 -10.88 3.09 -16.60
CA LYS A 118 -10.68 2.06 -17.64
C LYS A 118 -11.96 1.77 -18.41
N ALA A 119 -13.10 1.73 -17.71
CA ALA A 119 -14.41 1.54 -18.32
C ALA A 119 -14.94 2.78 -19.05
N GLY A 120 -14.24 3.94 -18.95
CA GLY A 120 -14.67 5.19 -19.58
C GLY A 120 -15.89 5.82 -18.90
N ILE A 121 -16.21 5.44 -17.64
CA ILE A 121 -17.30 6.05 -16.88
C ILE A 121 -16.91 7.47 -16.45
N TYR A 122 -15.65 7.66 -16.08
CA TYR A 122 -15.05 8.95 -15.75
C TYR A 122 -13.75 9.17 -16.50
N ASP A 123 -13.49 10.42 -16.91
CA ASP A 123 -12.19 10.80 -17.51
C ASP A 123 -11.08 10.77 -16.46
N CYS A 124 -11.36 11.30 -15.27
CA CYS A 124 -10.44 11.34 -14.15
C CYS A 124 -11.15 11.03 -12.82
N VAL A 125 -10.44 10.37 -11.93
CA VAL A 125 -10.86 10.06 -10.55
C VAL A 125 -9.72 10.38 -9.59
N ALA A 126 -10.02 11.07 -8.49
CA ALA A 126 -9.06 11.27 -7.41
C ALA A 126 -9.21 10.17 -6.36
N VAL A 127 -8.09 9.69 -5.85
CA VAL A 127 -8.04 8.78 -4.69
C VAL A 127 -7.25 9.47 -3.59
N VAL A 128 -7.82 9.56 -2.39
CA VAL A 128 -7.20 10.19 -1.22
C VAL A 128 -7.23 9.22 -0.05
N GLY A 129 -6.06 8.80 0.40
CA GLY A 129 -5.90 8.09 1.67
C GLY A 129 -5.75 9.10 2.80
N VAL A 130 -6.50 8.96 3.88
CA VAL A 130 -6.39 9.81 5.07
C VAL A 130 -6.71 9.03 6.32
N GLU A 131 -5.87 9.15 7.34
CA GLU A 131 -6.12 8.56 8.65
C GLU A 131 -5.68 9.51 9.77
N LYS A 132 -6.44 9.52 10.87
CA LYS A 132 -6.17 10.32 12.06
C LYS A 132 -6.23 9.40 13.29
N MET A 133 -5.09 9.08 13.88
CA MET A 133 -4.98 8.05 14.91
C MET A 133 -4.57 8.57 16.30
N HIS A 134 -4.05 9.80 16.39
CA HIS A 134 -3.47 10.33 17.64
C HIS A 134 -4.39 11.23 18.48
N ASP A 135 -5.66 11.39 18.12
CA ASP A 135 -6.63 12.14 18.95
C ASP A 135 -7.32 11.27 20.00
N VAL A 136 -6.89 10.03 20.13
CA VAL A 136 -7.48 9.05 21.06
C VAL A 136 -6.40 8.43 21.97
N ILE A 137 -6.83 7.87 23.09
CA ILE A 137 -5.94 7.11 23.98
C ILE A 137 -5.56 5.76 23.37
N ASN A 138 -4.39 5.24 23.74
CA ASN A 138 -3.84 3.98 23.19
C ASN A 138 -4.82 2.79 23.26
N VAL A 139 -5.65 2.69 24.28
CA VAL A 139 -6.64 1.61 24.39
C VAL A 139 -7.67 1.68 23.26
N LYS A 140 -8.16 2.88 22.90
CA LYS A 140 -9.11 3.07 21.77
C LYS A 140 -8.42 2.78 20.44
N LEU A 141 -7.17 3.21 20.27
CA LEU A 141 -6.36 2.91 19.08
C LEU A 141 -6.13 1.41 18.93
N ASN A 142 -5.67 0.72 19.97
CA ASN A 142 -5.44 -0.73 19.93
C ASN A 142 -6.73 -1.51 19.62
N LYS A 143 -7.87 -1.05 20.16
CA LYS A 143 -9.18 -1.64 19.82
C LYS A 143 -9.49 -1.45 18.33
N ALA A 144 -9.24 -0.28 17.76
CA ALA A 144 -9.44 -0.03 16.33
C ALA A 144 -8.55 -0.95 15.48
N LEU A 145 -7.25 -1.05 15.80
CA LEU A 145 -6.32 -1.94 15.10
C LEU A 145 -6.74 -3.42 15.20
N SER A 146 -7.31 -3.85 16.33
CA SER A 146 -7.78 -5.23 16.48
C SER A 146 -9.02 -5.55 15.65
N THR A 147 -9.72 -4.56 15.08
CA THR A 147 -10.87 -4.83 14.21
C THR A 147 -10.48 -5.38 12.83
N ILE A 148 -9.20 -5.35 12.48
CA ILE A 148 -8.67 -5.96 11.25
C ILE A 148 -8.21 -7.42 11.44
N THR A 149 -8.50 -8.04 12.58
CA THR A 149 -8.37 -9.49 12.82
C THR A 149 -9.76 -10.14 12.79
N ASP A 150 -9.81 -11.47 12.84
CA ASP A 150 -11.08 -12.15 13.14
C ASP A 150 -11.47 -11.83 14.59
N TYR A 151 -12.44 -10.94 14.76
CA TYR A 151 -12.77 -10.44 16.09
C TYR A 151 -13.39 -11.52 16.99
N GLU A 152 -14.15 -12.45 16.44
CA GLU A 152 -14.84 -13.49 17.21
C GLU A 152 -13.87 -14.56 17.72
N TYR A 153 -12.92 -14.98 16.89
CA TYR A 153 -11.98 -16.06 17.20
C TYR A 153 -10.61 -15.57 17.68
N GLU A 154 -10.26 -14.31 17.44
CA GLU A 154 -8.95 -13.75 17.74
C GLU A 154 -9.04 -12.47 18.57
N GLY A 155 -9.61 -11.40 18.03
CA GLY A 155 -9.62 -10.09 18.67
C GLY A 155 -10.30 -10.07 20.04
N PHE A 156 -11.40 -10.81 20.20
CA PHE A 156 -12.10 -10.97 21.49
C PHE A 156 -11.21 -11.62 22.56
N PHE A 157 -10.31 -12.51 22.17
CA PHE A 157 -9.38 -13.19 23.08
C PHE A 157 -8.04 -12.47 23.22
N GLY A 158 -7.90 -11.28 22.61
CA GLY A 158 -6.71 -10.44 22.75
C GLY A 158 -5.61 -10.70 21.72
N VAL A 159 -5.88 -11.49 20.68
CA VAL A 159 -4.96 -11.61 19.54
C VAL A 159 -5.02 -10.31 18.75
N THR A 160 -3.89 -9.63 18.67
CA THR A 160 -3.72 -8.39 17.91
C THR A 160 -2.99 -8.66 16.60
N PRO A 161 -3.00 -7.73 15.62
CA PRO A 161 -2.17 -7.85 14.42
C PRO A 161 -0.68 -8.06 14.72
N ALA A 162 -0.17 -7.44 15.79
CA ALA A 162 1.20 -7.68 16.25
C ALA A 162 1.43 -9.12 16.72
N ALA A 163 0.45 -9.73 17.40
CA ALA A 163 0.54 -11.14 17.80
C ALA A 163 0.51 -12.08 16.60
N GLN A 164 -0.29 -11.79 15.57
CA GLN A 164 -0.31 -12.56 14.32
C GLN A 164 1.05 -12.46 13.61
N ALA A 165 1.62 -11.27 13.49
CA ALA A 165 2.95 -11.06 12.93
C ALA A 165 4.05 -11.78 13.73
N ALA A 166 3.95 -11.78 15.07
CA ALA A 166 4.89 -12.50 15.93
C ALA A 166 4.83 -14.01 15.73
N MET A 167 3.64 -14.58 15.58
CA MET A 167 3.48 -16.01 15.25
C MET A 167 4.13 -16.35 13.91
N ALA A 168 3.92 -15.53 12.88
CA ALA A 168 4.55 -15.70 11.57
C ALA A 168 6.08 -15.57 11.65
N MET A 169 6.59 -14.58 12.39
CA MET A 169 8.02 -14.42 12.61
C MET A 169 8.64 -15.65 13.28
N LYS A 170 7.97 -16.21 14.29
CA LYS A 170 8.44 -17.40 14.98
C LYS A 170 8.45 -18.63 14.08
N GLU A 171 7.39 -18.83 13.26
CA GLU A 171 7.34 -19.92 12.27
C GLU A 171 8.46 -19.74 11.23
N TYR A 172 8.70 -18.53 10.76
CA TYR A 172 9.77 -18.20 9.80
C TYR A 172 11.15 -18.54 10.36
N MET A 173 11.44 -18.16 11.60
CA MET A 173 12.70 -18.48 12.28
C MET A 173 12.91 -19.98 12.36
N ILE A 174 11.89 -20.74 12.79
CA ILE A 174 11.97 -22.21 12.91
C ILE A 174 12.16 -22.85 11.53
N LYS A 175 11.36 -22.44 10.55
CA LYS A 175 11.32 -23.05 9.22
C LYS A 175 12.63 -22.87 8.44
N TYR A 176 13.26 -21.71 8.57
CA TYR A 176 14.46 -21.36 7.80
C TYR A 176 15.74 -21.34 8.61
N GLY A 177 15.67 -21.63 9.92
CA GLY A 177 16.84 -21.74 10.80
C GLY A 177 17.49 -20.39 11.12
N TYR A 178 16.69 -19.33 11.25
CA TYR A 178 17.14 -18.01 11.64
C TYR A 178 16.99 -17.75 13.13
N ASP A 179 17.90 -16.96 13.70
CA ASP A 179 17.71 -16.32 14.97
C ASP A 179 17.11 -14.91 14.79
N TYR A 180 16.60 -14.31 15.88
CA TYR A 180 16.01 -12.97 15.81
C TYR A 180 17.00 -11.92 15.30
N GLU A 181 18.29 -12.06 15.62
CA GLU A 181 19.36 -11.17 15.15
C GLU A 181 19.44 -11.10 13.62
N ASP A 182 19.20 -12.21 12.94
CA ASP A 182 19.19 -12.26 11.47
C ASP A 182 18.03 -11.44 10.89
N LEU A 183 16.87 -11.46 11.56
CA LEU A 183 15.67 -10.73 11.11
C LEU A 183 15.73 -9.24 11.44
N ALA A 184 16.54 -8.84 12.44
CA ALA A 184 16.78 -7.44 12.81
C ALA A 184 17.33 -6.60 11.64
N ILE A 185 17.82 -7.23 10.58
CA ILE A 185 18.32 -6.54 9.39
C ILE A 185 17.23 -5.71 8.69
N TRP A 186 15.95 -6.14 8.73
CA TRP A 186 14.85 -5.37 8.11
C TRP A 186 14.70 -3.99 8.74
N PRO A 187 14.39 -3.83 10.04
CA PRO A 187 14.27 -2.52 10.64
C PRO A 187 15.55 -1.69 10.52
N ILE A 188 16.74 -2.29 10.61
CA ILE A 188 18.01 -1.58 10.43
C ILE A 188 18.08 -0.94 9.04
N LYS A 189 17.79 -1.70 7.97
CA LYS A 189 17.79 -1.22 6.60
C LYS A 189 16.72 -0.17 6.33
N MET A 190 15.51 -0.38 6.85
CA MET A 190 14.44 0.62 6.70
C MET A 190 14.80 1.94 7.39
N HIS A 191 15.34 1.89 8.60
CA HIS A 191 15.83 3.08 9.30
C HIS A 191 17.02 3.75 8.59
N GLU A 192 17.94 2.99 7.98
CA GLU A 192 19.02 3.53 7.14
C GLU A 192 18.44 4.36 5.99
N ARG A 193 17.45 3.81 5.26
CA ARG A 193 16.79 4.49 4.13
C ARG A 193 15.97 5.68 4.59
N GLY A 194 15.17 5.52 5.63
CA GLY A 194 14.38 6.61 6.24
C GLY A 194 15.24 7.78 6.71
N SER A 195 16.45 7.51 7.21
CA SER A 195 17.37 8.58 7.64
C SER A 195 17.82 9.50 6.48
N LYS A 196 17.75 9.02 5.25
CA LYS A 196 18.07 9.76 4.02
C LYS A 196 16.82 10.39 3.38
N ASN A 197 15.62 10.01 3.83
CA ASN A 197 14.35 10.47 3.29
C ASN A 197 13.76 11.58 4.18
N PRO A 198 13.70 12.85 3.72
CA PRO A 198 13.14 13.96 4.51
C PRO A 198 11.65 13.80 4.79
N LEU A 199 10.92 12.96 4.03
CA LEU A 199 9.50 12.67 4.22
C LEU A 199 9.24 11.63 5.31
N ALA A 200 10.28 10.86 5.72
CA ALA A 200 10.13 9.82 6.74
C ALA A 200 9.81 10.41 8.12
N TYR A 201 9.00 9.66 8.88
CA TYR A 201 8.75 9.95 10.29
C TYR A 201 9.95 9.56 11.16
N MET A 202 10.52 8.37 10.93
CA MET A 202 11.70 7.86 11.64
C MET A 202 12.96 8.21 10.85
N LYS A 203 13.66 9.28 11.29
CA LYS A 203 14.88 9.80 10.61
C LYS A 203 16.19 9.36 11.27
N LYS A 204 16.12 8.61 12.36
CA LYS A 204 17.30 8.12 13.07
C LYS A 204 17.68 6.74 12.57
N GLN A 205 18.96 6.53 12.25
CA GLN A 205 19.47 5.20 11.97
C GLN A 205 19.33 4.30 13.22
N ALA A 206 19.11 3.02 13.00
CA ALA A 206 19.07 2.00 14.04
C ALA A 206 20.27 1.07 13.93
N THR A 207 20.86 0.73 15.04
CA THR A 207 21.89 -0.29 15.15
C THR A 207 21.30 -1.62 15.57
N LEU A 208 22.02 -2.73 15.36
CA LEU A 208 21.59 -4.04 15.86
C LEU A 208 21.32 -4.00 17.36
N LYS A 209 22.17 -3.31 18.13
CA LYS A 209 22.00 -3.14 19.56
C LYS A 209 20.68 -2.43 19.92
N ASP A 210 20.35 -1.34 19.21
CA ASP A 210 19.08 -0.62 19.43
C ASP A 210 17.87 -1.54 19.22
N VAL A 211 17.92 -2.40 18.20
CA VAL A 211 16.86 -3.36 17.90
C VAL A 211 16.74 -4.43 18.98
N LEU A 212 17.87 -5.07 19.35
CA LEU A 212 17.91 -6.17 20.32
C LEU A 212 17.55 -5.74 21.75
N GLU A 213 17.87 -4.52 22.13
CA GLU A 213 17.56 -3.96 23.47
C GLU A 213 16.18 -3.31 23.53
N SER A 214 15.43 -3.24 22.40
CA SER A 214 14.10 -2.64 22.37
C SER A 214 13.05 -3.52 23.07
N GLU A 215 11.96 -2.89 23.48
CA GLU A 215 10.84 -3.56 24.16
C GLU A 215 10.23 -4.67 23.28
N VAL A 216 9.91 -5.81 23.89
CA VAL A 216 9.18 -6.90 23.24
C VAL A 216 7.69 -6.52 23.21
N VAL A 217 7.13 -6.45 21.99
CA VAL A 217 5.71 -6.16 21.76
C VAL A 217 4.87 -7.45 21.81
N ALA A 218 5.33 -8.48 21.11
CA ALA A 218 4.80 -9.85 21.14
C ALA A 218 5.93 -10.80 20.73
N ASP A 219 6.38 -11.69 21.63
CA ASP A 219 7.57 -12.54 21.41
C ASP A 219 7.47 -13.35 20.09
N PRO A 220 8.48 -13.25 19.20
CA PRO A 220 9.78 -12.57 19.28
C PRO A 220 9.79 -11.11 18.76
N LEU A 221 8.65 -10.57 18.28
CA LEU A 221 8.53 -9.24 17.67
C LEU A 221 8.81 -8.13 18.70
N ARG A 222 9.66 -7.19 18.32
CA ARG A 222 10.06 -6.07 19.16
C ARG A 222 9.59 -4.73 18.59
N LEU A 223 9.75 -3.66 19.37
CA LEU A 223 9.30 -2.31 18.99
C LEU A 223 9.87 -1.83 17.65
N TYR A 224 11.11 -2.16 17.32
CA TYR A 224 11.70 -1.80 16.04
C TYR A 224 11.13 -2.60 14.87
N ASP A 225 10.46 -3.71 15.11
CA ASP A 225 9.77 -4.48 14.05
C ASP A 225 8.41 -3.87 13.67
N VAL A 226 7.87 -2.98 14.50
CA VAL A 226 6.54 -2.39 14.33
C VAL A 226 6.66 -1.01 13.70
N ALA A 227 5.92 -0.75 12.64
CA ALA A 227 5.80 0.59 12.07
C ALA A 227 5.05 1.50 13.05
N PRO A 228 5.57 2.70 13.36
CA PRO A 228 4.89 3.61 14.26
C PRO A 228 3.58 4.12 13.66
N ALA A 229 2.48 4.06 14.40
CA ALA A 229 1.24 4.70 13.98
C ALA A 229 1.46 6.21 13.79
N VAL A 230 0.89 6.77 12.72
CA VAL A 230 0.96 8.21 12.41
C VAL A 230 -0.38 8.70 11.88
N ASP A 231 -0.64 9.98 12.05
CA ASP A 231 -1.66 10.69 11.28
C ASP A 231 -1.08 11.06 9.93
N GLY A 232 -1.84 10.94 8.86
CA GLY A 232 -1.32 11.28 7.56
C GLY A 232 -2.31 11.19 6.42
N SER A 233 -1.90 11.68 5.27
CA SER A 233 -2.71 11.69 4.07
C SER A 233 -1.82 11.66 2.82
N ALA A 234 -2.28 10.98 1.78
CA ALA A 234 -1.67 11.03 0.45
C ALA A 234 -2.77 10.95 -0.61
N ALA A 235 -2.51 11.47 -1.79
CA ALA A 235 -3.49 11.47 -2.87
C ALA A 235 -2.84 11.24 -4.23
N VAL A 236 -3.60 10.62 -5.13
CA VAL A 236 -3.29 10.54 -6.57
C VAL A 236 -4.52 10.89 -7.39
N VAL A 237 -4.30 11.30 -8.64
CA VAL A 237 -5.37 11.42 -9.64
C VAL A 237 -5.07 10.48 -10.80
N LEU A 238 -6.04 9.64 -11.12
CA LEU A 238 -6.01 8.72 -12.25
C LEU A 238 -6.82 9.31 -13.40
N CYS A 239 -6.26 9.34 -14.62
CA CYS A 239 -6.97 9.79 -15.82
C CYS A 239 -6.76 8.84 -17.00
N ASN A 240 -7.68 8.90 -17.98
CA ASN A 240 -7.64 8.13 -19.23
C ASN A 240 -6.62 8.65 -20.26
N LYS A 241 -5.94 9.75 -19.94
CA LYS A 241 -4.88 10.35 -20.77
C LYS A 241 -3.92 11.13 -19.89
N PRO A 242 -2.64 11.26 -20.30
CA PRO A 242 -1.69 12.11 -19.61
C PRO A 242 -2.09 13.60 -19.74
N LEU A 243 -1.84 14.39 -18.70
CA LEU A 243 -2.10 15.83 -18.70
C LEU A 243 -0.87 16.68 -19.08
N LYS A 244 0.33 16.11 -18.93
CA LYS A 244 1.62 16.76 -19.25
C LYS A 244 2.47 15.83 -20.10
N SER A 245 3.42 16.37 -20.84
CA SER A 245 4.27 15.63 -21.76
C SER A 245 5.54 15.03 -21.13
N ASP A 246 5.92 15.47 -19.92
CA ASP A 246 7.10 14.98 -19.23
C ASP A 246 6.78 13.64 -18.52
N ALA A 247 7.80 12.89 -18.13
CA ALA A 247 7.68 11.53 -17.60
C ALA A 247 6.30 11.19 -17.00
N VAL A 248 5.60 10.24 -17.61
CA VAL A 248 4.23 9.86 -17.26
C VAL A 248 4.25 8.50 -16.59
N ILE A 249 3.50 8.32 -15.53
CA ILE A 249 3.34 7.03 -14.85
C ILE A 249 2.03 6.40 -15.30
N ARG A 250 2.13 5.21 -15.91
CA ARG A 250 0.98 4.41 -16.34
C ARG A 250 0.79 3.23 -15.38
N ILE A 251 -0.46 2.93 -15.08
CA ILE A 251 -0.82 1.68 -14.39
C ILE A 251 -0.93 0.59 -15.46
N ASP A 252 0.06 -0.27 -15.56
CA ASP A 252 0.10 -1.37 -16.52
C ASP A 252 -0.73 -2.56 -16.06
N GLY A 253 -0.82 -2.77 -14.74
CA GLY A 253 -1.63 -3.83 -14.17
C GLY A 253 -1.99 -3.58 -12.71
N ILE A 254 -3.16 -4.06 -12.32
CA ILE A 254 -3.61 -4.06 -10.95
C ILE A 254 -4.25 -5.40 -10.64
N GLY A 255 -3.92 -5.99 -9.52
CA GLY A 255 -4.45 -7.27 -9.08
C GLY A 255 -4.91 -7.21 -7.63
N VAL A 256 -5.87 -8.06 -7.31
CA VAL A 256 -6.38 -8.25 -5.95
C VAL A 256 -6.38 -9.73 -5.63
N GLY A 257 -6.01 -10.05 -4.40
CA GLY A 257 -6.09 -11.38 -3.81
C GLY A 257 -6.79 -11.30 -2.46
N ALA A 258 -7.36 -12.41 -2.01
CA ALA A 258 -7.98 -12.52 -0.70
C ALA A 258 -7.70 -13.90 -0.09
N TYR A 259 -7.60 -13.93 1.24
CA TYR A 259 -7.46 -15.18 1.99
C TYR A 259 -8.26 -15.13 3.29
N GLY A 260 -8.26 -16.23 4.06
CA GLY A 260 -9.08 -16.37 5.26
C GLY A 260 -8.64 -15.46 6.42
N THR A 261 -9.61 -14.99 7.19
CA THR A 261 -9.40 -14.05 8.30
C THR A 261 -8.76 -14.69 9.54
N TYR A 262 -9.11 -15.93 9.84
CA TYR A 262 -8.67 -16.61 11.05
C TYR A 262 -7.30 -17.30 10.84
N THR A 263 -6.28 -16.85 11.55
CA THR A 263 -4.92 -17.39 11.43
C THR A 263 -4.81 -18.86 11.78
N GLY A 264 -5.66 -19.36 12.69
CA GLY A 264 -5.70 -20.77 13.07
C GLY A 264 -6.19 -21.75 11.99
N GLN A 265 -6.72 -21.25 10.86
CA GLN A 265 -7.13 -22.05 9.71
C GLN A 265 -6.18 -21.92 8.51
N ARG A 266 -5.08 -21.20 8.66
CA ARG A 266 -4.12 -21.01 7.57
C ARG A 266 -3.23 -22.24 7.39
N ASP A 267 -2.95 -22.59 6.14
CA ASP A 267 -2.02 -23.67 5.79
C ASP A 267 -0.57 -23.31 6.14
N SER A 268 -0.23 -22.02 6.15
CA SER A 268 1.10 -21.50 6.48
C SER A 268 0.98 -20.07 6.98
N LEU A 269 1.79 -19.71 7.97
CA LEU A 269 1.97 -18.31 8.40
C LEU A 269 3.15 -17.64 7.69
N THR A 270 3.94 -18.39 6.93
CA THR A 270 5.11 -17.89 6.19
C THR A 270 4.86 -17.75 4.69
N GLU A 271 3.61 -17.85 4.23
CA GLU A 271 3.20 -17.58 2.85
C GLU A 271 1.97 -16.69 2.86
N LEU A 272 2.04 -15.56 2.15
CA LEU A 272 0.95 -14.61 2.01
C LEU A 272 0.23 -14.88 0.69
N TYR A 273 -0.85 -15.65 0.77
CA TYR A 273 -1.59 -16.13 -0.41
C TYR A 273 -2.29 -15.02 -1.17
N SER A 274 -2.89 -14.04 -0.46
CA SER A 274 -3.54 -12.89 -1.09
C SER A 274 -2.52 -12.01 -1.83
N VAL A 275 -1.33 -11.82 -1.24
CA VAL A 275 -0.22 -11.08 -1.86
C VAL A 275 0.26 -11.77 -3.14
N ARG A 276 0.49 -13.09 -3.08
CA ARG A 276 0.90 -13.88 -4.25
C ARG A 276 -0.11 -13.76 -5.39
N ASP A 277 -1.39 -13.94 -5.08
CA ASP A 277 -2.45 -13.95 -6.09
C ASP A 277 -2.66 -12.55 -6.69
N ALA A 278 -2.59 -11.49 -5.88
CA ALA A 278 -2.64 -10.11 -6.32
C ALA A 278 -1.47 -9.77 -7.28
N ALA A 279 -0.24 -10.12 -6.89
CA ALA A 279 0.95 -9.88 -7.72
C ALA A 279 0.88 -10.63 -9.04
N ASN A 280 0.50 -11.91 -9.02
CA ASN A 280 0.33 -12.71 -10.24
C ASN A 280 -0.74 -12.13 -11.17
N MET A 281 -1.85 -11.62 -10.63
CA MET A 281 -2.89 -10.97 -11.43
C MET A 281 -2.39 -9.68 -12.06
N ALA A 282 -1.74 -8.81 -11.27
CA ALA A 282 -1.20 -7.54 -11.74
C ALA A 282 -0.13 -7.71 -12.84
N LEU A 283 0.81 -8.64 -12.64
CA LEU A 283 1.87 -8.94 -13.62
C LEU A 283 1.31 -9.53 -14.93
N ARG A 284 0.34 -10.44 -14.85
CA ARG A 284 -0.34 -10.95 -16.04
C ARG A 284 -1.04 -9.84 -16.82
N MET A 285 -1.71 -8.92 -16.13
CA MET A 285 -2.38 -7.77 -16.74
C MET A 285 -1.38 -6.80 -17.38
N ALA A 286 -0.23 -6.61 -16.74
CA ALA A 286 0.87 -5.78 -17.24
C ALA A 286 1.67 -6.43 -18.38
N HIS A 287 1.41 -7.69 -18.72
CA HIS A 287 2.24 -8.50 -19.61
C HIS A 287 3.73 -8.46 -19.23
N ALA A 288 4.02 -8.50 -17.93
CA ALA A 288 5.36 -8.42 -17.37
C ALA A 288 5.70 -9.66 -16.55
N SER A 289 6.99 -9.94 -16.43
CA SER A 289 7.55 -10.93 -15.53
C SER A 289 7.96 -10.25 -14.20
N ILE A 290 7.94 -11.00 -13.11
CA ILE A 290 8.46 -10.52 -11.82
C ILE A 290 9.94 -10.09 -11.93
N SER A 291 10.71 -10.70 -12.83
CA SER A 291 12.12 -10.37 -13.08
C SER A 291 12.33 -9.02 -13.77
N ASP A 292 11.29 -8.40 -14.33
CA ASP A 292 11.33 -7.09 -14.96
C ASP A 292 11.16 -5.96 -13.94
N VAL A 293 10.66 -6.29 -12.74
CA VAL A 293 10.48 -5.34 -11.65
C VAL A 293 11.84 -4.90 -11.12
N SER A 294 12.05 -3.59 -11.06
CA SER A 294 13.27 -2.96 -10.55
C SER A 294 13.07 -2.18 -9.25
N LEU A 295 11.84 -1.76 -8.96
CA LEU A 295 11.46 -1.10 -7.71
C LEU A 295 10.26 -1.80 -7.09
N ALA A 296 10.29 -1.99 -5.77
CA ALA A 296 9.14 -2.53 -5.03
C ALA A 296 8.95 -1.76 -3.73
N GLU A 297 7.76 -1.22 -3.52
CA GLU A 297 7.27 -0.74 -2.22
C GLU A 297 6.27 -1.75 -1.68
N VAL A 298 6.59 -2.38 -0.55
CA VAL A 298 5.79 -3.43 0.07
C VAL A 298 5.36 -3.04 1.46
N HIS A 299 4.16 -3.48 1.84
CA HIS A 299 3.52 -3.22 3.11
C HIS A 299 4.28 -3.89 4.26
N ASP A 300 5.05 -3.10 5.01
CA ASP A 300 5.91 -3.56 6.10
C ASP A 300 5.50 -2.98 7.47
N THR A 301 4.19 -2.94 7.73
CA THR A 301 3.66 -2.55 9.05
C THR A 301 4.34 -3.32 10.18
N TYR A 302 4.68 -4.56 9.91
CA TYR A 302 5.59 -5.38 10.72
C TYR A 302 6.73 -5.88 9.83
N SER A 303 7.97 -5.90 10.35
CA SER A 303 9.17 -6.29 9.58
C SER A 303 9.01 -7.63 8.87
N ILE A 304 8.42 -8.61 9.52
CA ILE A 304 8.19 -9.94 8.94
C ILE A 304 7.23 -9.91 7.76
N LEU A 305 6.20 -9.03 7.77
CA LEU A 305 5.25 -8.94 6.66
C LEU A 305 5.92 -8.41 5.39
N GLY A 306 6.83 -7.43 5.51
CA GLY A 306 7.62 -6.97 4.37
C GLY A 306 8.49 -8.08 3.76
N MET A 307 9.15 -8.90 4.61
CA MET A 307 9.93 -10.06 4.14
C MET A 307 9.04 -11.06 3.41
N LEU A 308 7.93 -11.45 4.04
CA LEU A 308 6.97 -12.41 3.48
C LEU A 308 6.30 -11.90 2.20
N ALA A 309 6.04 -10.60 2.09
CA ALA A 309 5.49 -10.00 0.88
C ALA A 309 6.44 -10.14 -0.31
N LEU A 310 7.74 -9.81 -0.14
CA LEU A 310 8.75 -10.00 -1.19
C LEU A 310 8.85 -11.46 -1.64
N GLU A 311 8.81 -12.40 -0.69
CA GLU A 311 8.92 -13.83 -0.94
C GLU A 311 7.65 -14.39 -1.59
N SER A 312 6.48 -13.98 -1.13
CA SER A 312 5.19 -14.43 -1.68
C SER A 312 4.93 -13.90 -3.09
N MET A 313 5.37 -12.68 -3.41
CA MET A 313 5.34 -12.15 -4.78
C MET A 313 6.34 -12.86 -5.72
N GLY A 314 7.36 -13.54 -5.18
CA GLY A 314 8.43 -14.16 -5.95
C GLY A 314 9.56 -13.21 -6.35
N LEU A 315 9.65 -12.01 -5.77
CA LEU A 315 10.79 -11.09 -5.92
C LEU A 315 12.06 -11.64 -5.26
N VAL A 316 11.86 -12.38 -4.18
CA VAL A 316 12.89 -13.08 -3.43
C VAL A 316 12.43 -14.52 -3.21
N ARG A 317 13.35 -15.48 -3.16
CA ARG A 317 13.00 -16.86 -2.83
C ARG A 317 12.63 -17.00 -1.36
N PRO A 318 11.68 -17.89 -1.00
CA PRO A 318 11.31 -18.12 0.39
C PRO A 318 12.51 -18.39 1.29
N GLY A 319 12.60 -17.64 2.40
CA GLY A 319 13.67 -17.74 3.38
C GLY A 319 14.96 -16.99 3.02
N GLU A 320 15.06 -16.31 1.88
CA GLU A 320 16.30 -15.63 1.48
C GLU A 320 16.36 -14.13 1.81
N THR A 321 15.25 -13.52 2.19
CA THR A 321 15.19 -12.05 2.39
C THR A 321 16.22 -11.53 3.40
N PRO A 322 16.39 -12.12 4.61
CA PRO A 322 17.36 -11.61 5.57
C PRO A 322 18.80 -11.65 5.02
N ARG A 323 19.17 -12.74 4.35
CA ARG A 323 20.49 -12.92 3.76
C ARG A 323 20.77 -11.90 2.65
N LEU A 324 19.80 -11.65 1.77
CA LEU A 324 19.96 -10.70 0.66
C LEU A 324 20.04 -9.26 1.14
N LEU A 325 19.28 -8.90 2.19
CA LEU A 325 19.38 -7.58 2.83
C LEU A 325 20.73 -7.39 3.50
N SER A 326 21.24 -8.41 4.22
CA SER A 326 22.55 -8.36 4.85
C SER A 326 23.68 -8.24 3.82
N ALA A 327 23.53 -8.87 2.66
CA ALA A 327 24.47 -8.76 1.55
C ALA A 327 24.35 -7.45 0.76
N GLY A 328 23.36 -6.60 1.05
CA GLY A 328 23.13 -5.34 0.35
C GLY A 328 22.61 -5.50 -1.10
N THR A 329 22.16 -6.68 -1.50
CA THR A 329 21.73 -6.95 -2.89
C THR A 329 20.36 -6.40 -3.25
N LEU A 330 19.62 -5.89 -2.25
CA LEU A 330 18.33 -5.23 -2.40
C LEU A 330 18.40 -3.72 -2.15
N ASP A 331 19.61 -3.17 -2.10
CA ASP A 331 19.87 -1.75 -1.88
C ASP A 331 19.99 -0.97 -3.21
N VAL A 332 19.94 0.35 -3.13
CA VAL A 332 20.11 1.27 -4.26
C VAL A 332 21.39 0.92 -5.06
N GLY A 333 21.27 0.89 -6.38
CA GLY A 333 22.34 0.50 -7.31
C GLY A 333 22.31 -0.97 -7.73
N ASN A 334 21.40 -1.77 -7.19
CA ASN A 334 21.18 -3.15 -7.62
C ASN A 334 20.02 -3.25 -8.61
N LYS A 335 19.82 -4.46 -9.18
CA LYS A 335 18.74 -4.74 -10.14
C LYS A 335 17.36 -4.53 -9.53
N LEU A 336 17.18 -4.92 -8.27
CA LEU A 336 15.96 -4.75 -7.50
C LEU A 336 16.24 -3.91 -6.26
N VAL A 337 15.52 -2.83 -6.10
CA VAL A 337 15.51 -2.01 -4.89
C VAL A 337 14.15 -2.14 -4.23
N ILE A 338 14.14 -2.46 -2.94
CA ILE A 338 12.89 -2.61 -2.18
C ILE A 338 12.74 -1.45 -1.19
N ASN A 339 11.52 -0.98 -0.93
CA ASN A 339 11.18 0.05 0.07
C ASN A 339 12.25 1.17 0.13
N ALA A 340 12.57 1.78 -1.02
CA ALA A 340 13.58 2.84 -1.11
C ALA A 340 13.24 4.04 -0.23
N SER A 341 11.95 4.23 0.05
CA SER A 341 11.41 5.23 0.97
C SER A 341 11.83 5.02 2.44
N GLY A 342 12.15 3.78 2.82
CA GLY A 342 12.30 3.29 4.19
C GLY A 342 11.09 2.50 4.67
N GLY A 343 10.11 2.24 3.75
CA GLY A 343 8.88 1.51 4.02
C GLY A 343 7.97 2.21 5.04
N LEU A 344 6.83 1.62 5.34
CA LEU A 344 5.95 2.09 6.44
C LEU A 344 6.71 2.08 7.77
N LYS A 345 7.71 1.20 7.91
CA LYS A 345 8.58 1.15 9.08
C LYS A 345 9.20 2.51 9.40
N SER A 346 9.66 3.25 8.40
CA SER A 346 10.26 4.58 8.61
C SER A 346 9.34 5.74 8.24
N MET A 347 8.46 5.56 7.24
CA MET A 347 7.48 6.58 6.88
C MET A 347 6.39 6.77 7.94
N GLY A 348 6.14 5.74 8.74
CA GLY A 348 5.01 5.61 9.64
C GLY A 348 3.84 4.89 9.00
N PHE A 349 2.97 4.34 9.82
CA PHE A 349 1.78 3.59 9.45
C PHE A 349 0.53 4.48 9.60
N PRO A 350 -0.03 5.04 8.52
CA PRO A 350 -1.22 5.86 8.54
C PRO A 350 -2.50 5.05 8.28
N GLY A 351 -2.67 3.88 8.90
CA GLY A 351 -3.87 3.06 8.77
C GLY A 351 -4.29 2.81 7.32
N GLY A 352 -5.54 3.07 6.97
CA GLY A 352 -6.07 2.88 5.62
C GLY A 352 -5.44 3.75 4.52
N ALA A 353 -4.61 4.72 4.89
CA ALA A 353 -3.83 5.53 3.93
C ALA A 353 -2.46 4.93 3.58
N SER A 354 -2.10 3.76 4.11
CA SER A 354 -0.78 3.13 3.94
C SER A 354 -0.42 2.90 2.48
N GLY A 355 -1.27 2.22 1.71
CA GLY A 355 -1.02 1.97 0.29
C GLY A 355 -0.98 3.25 -0.56
N MET A 356 -1.63 4.35 -0.13
CA MET A 356 -1.48 5.65 -0.79
C MET A 356 -0.11 6.26 -0.55
N TYR A 357 0.51 6.03 0.62
CA TYR A 357 1.90 6.41 0.87
C TYR A 357 2.83 5.64 -0.05
N GLU A 358 2.72 4.31 -0.06
CA GLU A 358 3.51 3.43 -0.92
C GLU A 358 3.37 3.81 -2.40
N LEU A 359 2.14 4.09 -2.86
CA LEU A 359 1.87 4.48 -4.25
C LEU A 359 2.46 5.86 -4.60
N ALA A 360 2.26 6.87 -3.73
CA ALA A 360 2.80 8.20 -3.97
C ALA A 360 4.34 8.20 -3.98
N LEU A 361 4.95 7.42 -3.09
CA LEU A 361 6.41 7.24 -3.05
C LEU A 361 6.92 6.53 -4.30
N MET A 362 6.29 5.43 -4.74
CA MET A 362 6.65 4.73 -5.98
C MET A 362 6.54 5.65 -7.20
N VAL A 363 5.54 6.53 -7.27
CA VAL A 363 5.45 7.55 -8.35
C VAL A 363 6.67 8.47 -8.31
N MET A 364 7.07 8.97 -7.13
CA MET A 364 8.25 9.83 -6.98
C MET A 364 9.54 9.09 -7.34
N GLU A 365 9.67 7.83 -6.97
CA GLU A 365 10.81 6.96 -7.28
C GLU A 365 10.94 6.73 -8.79
N LEU A 366 9.86 6.33 -9.46
CA LEU A 366 9.85 6.14 -10.92
C LEU A 366 10.08 7.43 -11.68
N MET A 367 9.58 8.56 -11.18
CA MET A 367 9.87 9.88 -11.73
C MET A 367 11.30 10.34 -11.45
N ASN A 368 12.02 9.67 -10.55
CA ASN A 368 13.37 9.99 -10.12
C ASN A 368 13.49 11.43 -9.59
N VAL A 369 12.49 11.86 -8.83
CA VAL A 369 12.46 13.19 -8.20
C VAL A 369 12.91 13.13 -6.75
N LYS A 370 13.27 14.29 -6.16
CA LYS A 370 13.70 14.36 -4.76
C LYS A 370 12.71 13.69 -3.81
N PRO A 371 13.21 12.86 -2.89
CA PRO A 371 14.63 12.59 -2.54
C PRO A 371 15.22 11.36 -3.26
N PHE A 372 14.63 10.86 -4.33
CA PHE A 372 14.94 9.56 -4.95
C PHE A 372 15.83 9.64 -6.21
N GLU A 373 16.51 10.76 -6.45
CA GLU A 373 17.36 10.96 -7.65
C GLU A 373 18.49 9.92 -7.77
N SER A 374 18.91 9.33 -6.64
CA SER A 374 19.95 8.31 -6.61
C SER A 374 19.50 6.92 -7.11
N LEU A 375 18.20 6.68 -7.29
CA LEU A 375 17.68 5.41 -7.80
C LEU A 375 18.02 5.17 -9.28
N GLY A 376 18.36 6.25 -10.01
CA GLY A 376 18.53 6.17 -11.44
C GLY A 376 17.22 6.00 -12.20
N ARG A 377 17.30 5.67 -13.48
CA ARG A 377 16.10 5.49 -14.31
C ARG A 377 15.58 4.05 -14.17
N ALA A 378 14.54 3.88 -13.35
CA ALA A 378 13.76 2.65 -13.29
C ALA A 378 12.55 2.76 -14.24
N GLU A 379 12.16 1.65 -14.87
CA GLU A 379 11.04 1.63 -15.82
C GLU A 379 9.80 0.96 -15.25
N LEU A 380 9.97 -0.06 -14.39
CA LEU A 380 8.87 -0.84 -13.83
C LEU A 380 8.99 -0.95 -12.32
N GLY A 381 7.94 -0.51 -11.64
CA GLY A 381 7.76 -0.64 -10.20
C GLY A 381 6.52 -1.45 -9.84
N ILE A 382 6.53 -2.07 -8.67
CA ILE A 382 5.37 -2.73 -8.07
C ILE A 382 5.12 -2.17 -6.67
N VAL A 383 3.86 -1.84 -6.38
CA VAL A 383 3.38 -1.47 -5.05
C VAL A 383 2.52 -2.61 -4.55
N GLN A 384 2.70 -3.02 -3.29
CA GLN A 384 1.88 -4.04 -2.66
C GLN A 384 1.30 -3.48 -1.36
N ASP A 385 -0.03 -3.37 -1.29
CA ASP A 385 -0.81 -2.96 -0.12
C ASP A 385 -1.60 -4.16 0.43
N MET A 386 -1.79 -4.23 1.75
CA MET A 386 -2.38 -5.40 2.41
C MET A 386 -3.23 -5.01 3.61
N ALA A 387 -4.37 -5.67 3.74
CA ALA A 387 -5.23 -5.62 4.92
C ALA A 387 -4.83 -6.69 5.94
N GLY A 388 -4.50 -6.27 7.15
CA GLY A 388 -4.20 -7.16 8.29
C GLY A 388 -3.13 -8.19 7.95
N PHE A 389 -3.32 -9.41 8.45
CA PHE A 389 -2.44 -10.53 8.14
C PHE A 389 -2.92 -11.28 6.90
N ASP A 390 -2.64 -10.72 5.69
CA ASP A 390 -2.93 -11.33 4.38
C ASP A 390 -4.43 -11.58 4.11
N LEU A 391 -5.32 -10.70 4.61
CA LEU A 391 -6.76 -10.87 4.40
C LEU A 391 -7.18 -10.51 2.99
N VAL A 392 -6.80 -9.32 2.56
CA VAL A 392 -6.97 -8.80 1.21
C VAL A 392 -5.70 -8.05 0.85
N SER A 393 -5.17 -8.30 -0.34
CA SER A 393 -4.01 -7.57 -0.84
C SER A 393 -4.27 -7.04 -2.23
N THR A 394 -3.67 -5.90 -2.54
CA THR A 394 -3.58 -5.38 -3.90
C THR A 394 -2.12 -5.29 -4.32
N SER A 395 -1.88 -5.50 -5.61
CA SER A 395 -0.60 -5.22 -6.24
C SER A 395 -0.82 -4.34 -7.46
N ILE A 396 -0.03 -3.28 -7.59
CA ILE A 396 -0.14 -2.28 -8.66
C ILE A 396 1.19 -2.24 -9.40
N VAL A 397 1.18 -2.62 -10.67
CA VAL A 397 2.35 -2.53 -11.56
C VAL A 397 2.32 -1.20 -12.27
N LEU A 398 3.34 -0.40 -12.06
CA LEU A 398 3.51 0.94 -12.59
C LEU A 398 4.65 0.97 -13.60
N ARG A 399 4.42 1.66 -14.71
CA ARG A 399 5.46 1.89 -15.71
C ARG A 399 5.71 3.37 -15.92
N ARG A 400 6.97 3.75 -15.92
CA ARG A 400 7.39 5.05 -16.44
C ARG A 400 7.36 4.99 -17.98
N VAL A 401 6.62 5.93 -18.59
CA VAL A 401 6.54 6.11 -20.06
C VAL A 401 7.00 7.51 -20.41
N GLY A 402 7.89 7.64 -21.40
CA GLY A 402 8.46 8.93 -21.83
C GLY A 402 9.90 9.14 -21.46
#